data_f7beee45f78a0a2e6278118657a4bda1
#
_entry.id   f7beee45f78a0a2e6278118657a4bda1
#
_cell.length_a   1.000
_cell.length_b   1.000
_cell.length_c   1.000
_cell.angle_alpha   90.00
_cell.angle_beta   90.00
_cell.angle_gamma   90.00
#
_symmetry.space_group_name_H-M   'P 1'
#
loop_
_entity.id
_entity.type
_entity.pdbx_description
1 polymer ?
#
loop_
_entity_poly.entity_id
_entity_poly.type
_entity_poly.pdbx_seq_one_letter_code
_entity_poly.pdbx_strand_id
1 'polypeptide(L)'
;LHHFIADGVWDSAPLEAALLAEADRLVGGEEAFLVIDDTCLPKKGERSVGVAPQYASSLGKTANCQSLVSVTLASREVPVAVGLRLFLPEVWTNDPDRMARVRVPEDRQTVLSKPEIAIEEIDRVRAAGVRFGCVLADAGYGSSGPFRQALSARGLAWAVGLSRRQNVYPADVGLVFPEAGRGRRRKYHLPDRVAVSAEQMLGDEKWRKVSWRRGTKGRLNCQFAATRVHIADGHRHRMADGRVQAMPGDEEVWLIGERRATGERKYYASNLPADTNLKALAAAVKARWVCEQAHQQLKEELGLDHFEGRSWTGLHRHALMTMIAYAFLQSRRLEIARREKKSPRTTPATNHASRQASHPQRLR
;
A
#
# COMPACT_ATOMS: atom_id res chain seq x y z
N LEU A 1 8.70 -17.78 26.42
CA LEU A 1 8.66 -16.97 25.20
C LEU A 1 8.50 -15.47 25.52
N HIS A 2 7.58 -15.07 26.43
CA HIS A 2 7.36 -13.68 26.80
C HIS A 2 8.64 -12.96 27.26
N HIS A 3 9.39 -13.55 28.20
CA HIS A 3 10.66 -13.02 28.71
C HIS A 3 11.71 -12.90 27.58
N PHE A 4 11.81 -13.88 26.68
CA PHE A 4 12.70 -13.84 25.53
C PHE A 4 12.42 -12.63 24.61
N ILE A 5 11.15 -12.34 24.36
CA ILE A 5 10.74 -11.23 23.48
C ILE A 5 10.91 -9.87 24.20
N ALA A 6 10.45 -9.75 25.45
CA ALA A 6 10.37 -8.47 26.15
C ALA A 6 11.71 -8.03 26.76
N ASP A 7 12.47 -8.95 27.37
CA ASP A 7 13.61 -8.64 28.23
C ASP A 7 14.90 -9.35 27.80
N GLY A 8 14.86 -10.30 26.86
CA GLY A 8 16.03 -11.02 26.39
C GLY A 8 17.07 -10.07 25.77
N VAL A 9 18.35 -10.32 26.06
CA VAL A 9 19.47 -9.57 25.49
C VAL A 9 19.90 -10.24 24.18
N TRP A 10 19.34 -9.77 23.06
CA TRP A 10 19.70 -10.22 21.70
C TRP A 10 19.42 -9.12 20.68
N ASP A 11 20.21 -9.14 19.61
CA ASP A 11 20.05 -8.19 18.50
C ASP A 11 19.03 -8.70 17.47
N SER A 12 18.10 -7.85 17.06
CA SER A 12 17.10 -8.18 16.05
C SER A 12 17.62 -8.01 14.61
N ALA A 13 18.69 -7.25 14.41
CA ALA A 13 19.18 -6.90 13.08
C ALA A 13 19.53 -8.13 12.20
N PRO A 14 20.20 -9.19 12.70
CA PRO A 14 20.44 -10.37 11.89
C PRO A 14 19.17 -11.08 11.42
N LEU A 15 18.13 -11.10 12.27
CA LEU A 15 16.85 -11.72 11.93
C LEU A 15 16.04 -10.86 10.93
N GLU A 16 16.12 -9.53 11.05
CA GLU A 16 15.54 -8.62 10.08
C GLU A 16 16.22 -8.79 8.71
N ALA A 17 17.56 -8.88 8.67
CA ALA A 17 18.31 -9.13 7.44
C ALA A 17 17.95 -10.48 6.80
N ALA A 18 17.84 -11.54 7.61
CA ALA A 18 17.44 -12.86 7.14
C ALA A 18 16.00 -12.86 6.58
N LEU A 19 15.08 -12.16 7.24
CA LEU A 19 13.70 -11.99 6.75
C LEU A 19 13.66 -11.30 5.39
N LEU A 20 14.43 -10.21 5.21
CA LEU A 20 14.50 -9.47 3.96
C LEU A 20 15.09 -10.32 2.83
N ALA A 21 16.18 -11.04 3.10
CA ALA A 21 16.80 -11.96 2.13
C ALA A 21 15.84 -13.08 1.73
N GLU A 22 15.13 -13.66 2.69
CA GLU A 22 14.15 -14.72 2.41
C GLU A 22 12.93 -14.17 1.64
N ALA A 23 12.43 -12.99 1.98
CA ALA A 23 11.34 -12.35 1.25
C ALA A 23 11.72 -12.08 -0.22
N ASP A 24 12.94 -11.56 -0.47
CA ASP A 24 13.44 -11.37 -1.84
C ASP A 24 13.55 -12.70 -2.60
N ARG A 25 14.06 -13.75 -1.95
CA ARG A 25 14.13 -15.10 -2.54
C ARG A 25 12.76 -15.67 -2.91
N LEU A 26 11.74 -15.42 -2.08
CA LEU A 26 10.38 -15.95 -2.27
C LEU A 26 9.60 -15.20 -3.33
N VAL A 27 9.59 -13.89 -3.26
CA VAL A 27 8.68 -13.01 -4.01
C VAL A 27 9.34 -11.76 -4.62
N GLY A 28 10.65 -11.57 -4.47
CA GLY A 28 11.38 -10.44 -5.03
C GLY A 28 11.51 -10.49 -6.55
N GLY A 29 11.72 -9.34 -7.18
CA GLY A 29 11.94 -9.17 -8.61
C GLY A 29 11.25 -7.93 -9.19
N GLU A 30 11.51 -7.65 -10.48
CA GLU A 30 10.94 -6.49 -11.20
C GLU A 30 9.40 -6.49 -11.26
N GLU A 31 8.79 -7.67 -11.19
CA GLU A 31 7.34 -7.84 -11.17
C GLU A 31 6.73 -7.76 -9.74
N ALA A 32 7.58 -7.59 -8.73
CA ALA A 32 7.13 -7.49 -7.35
C ALA A 32 6.67 -6.08 -7.01
N PHE A 33 5.74 -5.98 -6.09
CA PHE A 33 5.26 -4.73 -5.49
C PHE A 33 5.75 -4.60 -4.06
N LEU A 34 6.19 -3.41 -3.68
CA LEU A 34 6.38 -3.05 -2.28
C LEU A 34 5.16 -2.26 -1.82
N VAL A 35 4.33 -2.87 -1.00
CA VAL A 35 3.04 -2.31 -0.57
C VAL A 35 3.19 -1.65 0.79
N ILE A 36 2.86 -0.38 0.87
CA ILE A 36 2.84 0.43 2.10
C ILE A 36 1.39 0.59 2.54
N ASP A 37 1.13 0.28 3.81
CA ASP A 37 -0.21 0.41 4.42
C ASP A 37 -0.08 0.58 5.95
N ASP A 38 -1.21 0.70 6.64
CA ASP A 38 -1.27 0.74 8.10
C ASP A 38 -1.97 -0.50 8.64
N THR A 39 -1.50 -0.96 9.80
CA THR A 39 -2.27 -1.90 10.60
C THR A 39 -2.40 -1.41 12.03
N CYS A 40 -3.60 -1.49 12.60
CA CYS A 40 -3.88 -1.05 13.97
C CYS A 40 -4.05 -2.25 14.89
N LEU A 41 -3.47 -2.13 16.10
CA LEU A 41 -3.60 -3.07 17.19
C LEU A 41 -4.43 -2.42 18.30
N PRO A 42 -5.74 -2.71 18.43
CA PRO A 42 -6.58 -2.15 19.48
C PRO A 42 -6.07 -2.54 20.87
N LYS A 43 -6.11 -1.61 21.82
CA LYS A 43 -5.69 -1.81 23.20
C LYS A 43 -6.72 -1.25 24.18
N LYS A 44 -6.94 -1.96 25.29
CA LYS A 44 -7.84 -1.48 26.36
C LYS A 44 -7.15 -0.47 27.26
N GLY A 45 -5.84 -0.64 27.50
CA GLY A 45 -5.05 0.20 28.41
C GLY A 45 -4.33 1.34 27.69
N GLU A 46 -3.76 2.27 28.46
CA GLU A 46 -3.07 3.48 27.98
C GLU A 46 -1.55 3.40 28.13
N ARG A 47 -1.01 2.28 28.64
CA ARG A 47 0.41 2.17 29.01
C ARG A 47 1.29 1.51 27.96
N SER A 48 0.71 0.88 26.94
CA SER A 48 1.49 0.27 25.85
C SER A 48 2.09 1.35 24.98
N VAL A 49 3.33 1.16 24.51
CA VAL A 49 4.05 2.14 23.67
C VAL A 49 3.21 2.55 22.46
N GLY A 50 3.16 3.85 22.15
CA GLY A 50 2.47 4.39 20.98
C GLY A 50 0.94 4.32 21.02
N VAL A 51 0.33 3.86 22.12
CA VAL A 51 -1.13 3.79 22.24
C VAL A 51 -1.75 5.17 22.40
N ALA A 52 -2.74 5.45 21.57
CA ALA A 52 -3.56 6.66 21.63
C ALA A 52 -4.87 6.45 20.88
N PRO A 53 -5.88 7.33 21.07
CA PRO A 53 -7.04 7.37 20.18
C PRO A 53 -6.63 7.70 18.75
N GLN A 54 -6.75 6.75 17.84
CA GLN A 54 -6.40 6.86 16.43
C GLN A 54 -7.50 6.24 15.58
N TYR A 55 -7.59 6.64 14.31
CA TYR A 55 -8.52 5.99 13.39
C TYR A 55 -8.05 4.57 13.10
N ALA A 56 -8.86 3.61 13.44
CA ALA A 56 -8.63 2.19 13.18
C ALA A 56 -9.48 1.75 11.97
N SER A 57 -8.87 1.63 10.80
CA SER A 57 -9.57 1.28 9.55
C SER A 57 -10.32 -0.05 9.63
N SER A 58 -9.76 -1.03 10.33
CA SER A 58 -10.42 -2.34 10.56
C SER A 58 -11.69 -2.25 11.41
N LEU A 59 -11.83 -1.20 12.23
CA LEU A 59 -13.00 -0.95 13.06
C LEU A 59 -13.93 0.14 12.47
N GLY A 60 -13.48 0.85 11.43
CA GLY A 60 -14.21 1.96 10.82
C GLY A 60 -14.45 3.16 11.74
N LYS A 61 -13.71 3.28 12.86
CA LYS A 61 -13.88 4.33 13.87
C LYS A 61 -12.56 4.67 14.59
N THR A 62 -12.56 5.79 15.30
CA THR A 62 -11.48 6.11 16.24
C THR A 62 -11.53 5.14 17.42
N ALA A 63 -10.40 4.52 17.74
CA ALA A 63 -10.22 3.58 18.84
C ALA A 63 -8.87 3.80 19.50
N ASN A 64 -8.75 3.41 20.77
CA ASN A 64 -7.49 3.37 21.47
C ASN A 64 -6.64 2.23 20.90
N CYS A 65 -5.61 2.55 20.14
CA CYS A 65 -4.80 1.56 19.43
C CYS A 65 -3.35 2.00 19.23
N GLN A 66 -2.50 1.02 18.94
CA GLN A 66 -1.18 1.22 18.35
C GLN A 66 -1.35 1.16 16.83
N SER A 67 -0.74 2.07 16.09
CA SER A 67 -0.73 2.07 14.62
C SER A 67 0.67 1.73 14.14
N LEU A 68 0.77 0.71 13.29
CA LEU A 68 2.02 0.27 12.69
C LEU A 68 2.00 0.60 11.20
N VAL A 69 3.01 1.31 10.73
CA VAL A 69 3.32 1.42 9.29
C VAL A 69 3.81 0.05 8.83
N SER A 70 3.14 -0.55 7.88
CA SER A 70 3.46 -1.88 7.36
C SER A 70 4.07 -1.82 5.98
N VAL A 71 5.06 -2.67 5.76
CA VAL A 71 5.71 -2.87 4.46
C VAL A 71 5.58 -4.33 4.08
N THR A 72 4.98 -4.58 2.94
CA THR A 72 4.73 -5.93 2.42
C THR A 72 5.33 -6.06 1.02
N LEU A 73 6.26 -6.99 0.83
CA LEU A 73 6.73 -7.39 -0.50
C LEU A 73 5.77 -8.43 -1.07
N ALA A 74 5.32 -8.24 -2.31
CA ALA A 74 4.33 -9.14 -2.89
C ALA A 74 4.58 -9.40 -4.38
N SER A 75 4.47 -10.64 -4.81
CA SER A 75 4.48 -11.04 -6.21
C SER A 75 3.44 -12.13 -6.44
N ARG A 76 2.73 -12.05 -7.58
CA ARG A 76 1.71 -13.06 -7.96
C ARG A 76 0.71 -13.37 -6.84
N GLU A 77 0.28 -12.34 -6.11
CA GLU A 77 -0.67 -12.45 -5.01
C GLU A 77 -0.16 -13.17 -3.75
N VAL A 78 1.15 -13.38 -3.65
CA VAL A 78 1.80 -13.92 -2.45
C VAL A 78 2.48 -12.78 -1.71
N PRO A 79 1.95 -12.35 -0.55
CA PRO A 79 2.55 -11.32 0.26
C PRO A 79 3.54 -11.89 1.28
N VAL A 80 4.61 -11.16 1.55
CA VAL A 80 5.53 -11.38 2.67
C VAL A 80 5.70 -10.05 3.40
N ALA A 81 5.28 -9.98 4.66
CA ALA A 81 5.46 -8.79 5.48
C ALA A 81 6.95 -8.65 5.85
N VAL A 82 7.54 -7.49 5.55
CA VAL A 82 8.98 -7.20 5.71
C VAL A 82 9.28 -6.00 6.62
N GLY A 83 8.25 -5.29 7.06
CA GLY A 83 8.37 -4.16 7.98
C GLY A 83 7.06 -3.90 8.71
N LEU A 84 7.18 -3.65 10.02
CA LEU A 84 6.10 -3.21 10.89
C LEU A 84 6.70 -2.21 11.88
N ARG A 85 6.55 -0.90 11.62
CA ARG A 85 7.13 0.18 12.43
C ARG A 85 6.05 0.94 13.16
N LEU A 86 6.21 1.09 14.46
CA LEU A 86 5.27 1.81 15.31
C LEU A 86 5.29 3.30 14.98
N PHE A 87 4.13 3.86 14.71
CA PHE A 87 3.91 5.30 14.68
C PHE A 87 3.71 5.84 16.11
N LEU A 88 4.46 6.89 16.47
CA LEU A 88 4.32 7.59 17.75
C LEU A 88 3.50 8.87 17.54
N PRO A 89 2.26 8.93 18.05
CA PRO A 89 1.47 10.17 18.06
C PRO A 89 2.13 11.27 18.91
N GLU A 90 1.78 12.54 18.66
CA GLU A 90 2.31 13.71 19.39
C GLU A 90 2.17 13.61 20.92
N VAL A 91 1.11 12.98 21.43
CA VAL A 91 0.93 12.73 22.87
C VAL A 91 2.02 11.82 23.47
N TRP A 92 2.81 11.15 22.64
CA TRP A 92 3.99 10.39 23.03
C TRP A 92 5.27 11.17 22.85
N THR A 93 5.47 11.79 21.67
CA THR A 93 6.71 12.53 21.36
C THR A 93 6.86 13.80 22.19
N ASN A 94 5.76 14.33 22.73
CA ASN A 94 5.75 15.46 23.67
C ASN A 94 5.92 15.05 25.14
N ASP A 95 6.07 13.74 25.46
CA ASP A 95 6.24 13.22 26.82
C ASP A 95 7.50 12.34 26.92
N PRO A 96 8.69 12.95 27.14
CA PRO A 96 9.96 12.22 27.22
C PRO A 96 9.98 11.17 28.33
N ASP A 97 9.35 11.45 29.48
CA ASP A 97 9.29 10.51 30.61
C ASP A 97 8.47 9.27 30.25
N ARG A 98 7.40 9.46 29.50
CA ARG A 98 6.58 8.37 29.00
C ARG A 98 7.35 7.52 28.01
N MET A 99 8.11 8.13 27.08
CA MET A 99 8.96 7.41 26.13
C MET A 99 10.08 6.64 26.83
N ALA A 100 10.74 7.25 27.80
CA ALA A 100 11.82 6.61 28.60
C ALA A 100 11.31 5.36 29.35
N ARG A 101 10.12 5.48 29.98
CA ARG A 101 9.50 4.32 30.72
C ARG A 101 9.26 3.09 29.86
N VAL A 102 8.99 3.25 28.56
CA VAL A 102 8.76 2.16 27.61
C VAL A 102 9.97 1.88 26.72
N ARG A 103 11.09 2.53 27.01
CA ARG A 103 12.40 2.36 26.34
C ARG A 103 12.33 2.62 24.84
N VAL A 104 11.73 3.76 24.44
CA VAL A 104 11.83 4.22 23.04
C VAL A 104 13.28 4.63 22.79
N PRO A 105 13.97 4.12 21.75
CA PRO A 105 15.34 4.51 21.42
C PRO A 105 15.45 6.01 21.12
N GLU A 106 16.56 6.65 21.47
CA GLU A 106 16.76 8.11 21.29
C GLU A 106 16.57 8.56 19.84
N ASP A 107 17.08 7.77 18.89
CA ASP A 107 16.94 8.01 17.45
C ASP A 107 15.49 7.85 16.93
N ARG A 108 14.59 7.34 17.78
CA ARG A 108 13.16 7.11 17.49
C ARG A 108 12.22 8.04 18.27
N GLN A 109 12.75 8.96 19.04
CA GLN A 109 11.97 9.94 19.83
C GLN A 109 11.58 11.20 19.06
N THR A 110 11.87 11.24 17.77
CA THR A 110 11.51 12.35 16.88
C THR A 110 10.07 12.24 16.37
N VAL A 111 9.46 13.41 16.12
CA VAL A 111 8.13 13.47 15.49
C VAL A 111 8.27 13.08 14.01
N LEU A 112 7.77 11.93 13.64
CA LEU A 112 7.70 11.47 12.26
C LEU A 112 6.24 11.21 11.88
N SER A 113 5.83 11.67 10.73
CA SER A 113 4.57 11.26 10.11
C SER A 113 4.67 9.83 9.57
N LYS A 114 3.54 9.16 9.39
CA LYS A 114 3.53 7.82 8.78
C LYS A 114 4.17 7.78 7.38
N PRO A 115 3.95 8.77 6.48
CA PRO A 115 4.68 8.82 5.21
C PRO A 115 6.21 8.90 5.36
N GLU A 116 6.74 9.64 6.35
CA GLU A 116 8.18 9.70 6.61
C GLU A 116 8.71 8.36 7.11
N ILE A 117 8.01 7.71 8.05
CA ILE A 117 8.35 6.35 8.49
C ILE A 117 8.35 5.37 7.30
N ALA A 118 7.36 5.50 6.40
CA ALA A 118 7.28 4.65 5.21
C ALA A 118 8.49 4.85 4.27
N ILE A 119 8.97 6.09 4.10
CA ILE A 119 10.17 6.38 3.31
C ILE A 119 11.42 5.76 3.95
N GLU A 120 11.59 5.89 5.28
CA GLU A 120 12.70 5.21 5.99
C GLU A 120 12.68 3.69 5.79
N GLU A 121 11.50 3.08 5.88
CA GLU A 121 11.36 1.64 5.67
C GLU A 121 11.61 1.21 4.21
N ILE A 122 11.18 2.01 3.23
CA ILE A 122 11.51 1.78 1.82
C ILE A 122 13.03 1.83 1.62
N ASP A 123 13.70 2.82 2.20
CA ASP A 123 15.16 2.95 2.11
C ASP A 123 15.87 1.77 2.79
N ARG A 124 15.38 1.30 3.95
CA ARG A 124 15.89 0.09 4.63
C ARG A 124 15.77 -1.16 3.75
N VAL A 125 14.61 -1.36 3.12
CA VAL A 125 14.36 -2.51 2.23
C VAL A 125 15.27 -2.46 1.01
N ARG A 126 15.46 -1.28 0.41
CA ARG A 126 16.38 -1.08 -0.73
C ARG A 126 17.84 -1.29 -0.36
N ALA A 127 18.28 -0.76 0.79
CA ALA A 127 19.64 -0.93 1.28
C ALA A 127 20.00 -2.41 1.53
N ALA A 128 19.00 -3.24 1.88
CA ALA A 128 19.15 -4.68 2.01
C ALA A 128 19.17 -5.44 0.67
N GLY A 129 19.05 -4.74 -0.47
CA GLY A 129 19.11 -5.33 -1.80
C GLY A 129 17.82 -6.06 -2.23
N VAL A 130 16.69 -5.84 -1.55
CA VAL A 130 15.40 -6.43 -1.93
C VAL A 130 14.90 -5.83 -3.24
N ARG A 131 14.51 -6.69 -4.19
CA ARG A 131 14.09 -6.29 -5.54
C ARG A 131 12.58 -6.14 -5.63
N PHE A 132 12.13 -5.01 -6.15
CA PHE A 132 10.72 -4.73 -6.48
C PHE A 132 10.66 -3.71 -7.61
N GLY A 133 9.60 -3.77 -8.42
CA GLY A 133 9.43 -2.89 -9.58
C GLY A 133 8.53 -1.69 -9.31
N CYS A 134 7.67 -1.72 -8.28
CA CYS A 134 6.74 -0.61 -8.05
C CYS A 134 6.32 -0.53 -6.58
N VAL A 135 6.20 0.69 -6.06
CA VAL A 135 5.67 0.98 -4.71
C VAL A 135 4.17 1.25 -4.81
N LEU A 136 3.40 0.60 -3.95
CA LEU A 136 1.96 0.81 -3.83
C LEU A 136 1.62 1.36 -2.45
N ALA A 137 0.69 2.32 -2.38
CA ALA A 137 0.18 2.84 -1.11
C ALA A 137 -1.29 3.27 -1.23
N ASP A 138 -1.96 3.41 -0.10
CA ASP A 138 -3.32 3.92 -0.07
C ASP A 138 -3.40 5.45 -0.19
N ALA A 139 -4.62 6.01 -0.10
CA ALA A 139 -4.82 7.46 -0.18
C ALA A 139 -4.31 8.22 1.06
N GLY A 140 -4.12 7.56 2.19
CA GLY A 140 -3.51 8.16 3.39
C GLY A 140 -2.07 8.59 3.11
N TYR A 141 -1.31 7.75 2.44
CA TYR A 141 0.05 8.05 1.99
C TYR A 141 0.06 8.84 0.69
N GLY A 142 -0.71 8.39 -0.30
CA GLY A 142 -0.70 8.96 -1.65
C GLY A 142 -1.21 10.39 -1.74
N SER A 143 -1.97 10.90 -0.77
CA SER A 143 -2.36 12.32 -0.71
C SER A 143 -1.24 13.24 -0.23
N SER A 144 -0.14 12.70 0.32
CA SER A 144 1.06 13.46 0.69
C SER A 144 1.91 13.75 -0.55
N GLY A 145 2.01 15.02 -0.95
CA GLY A 145 2.92 15.49 -2.02
C GLY A 145 4.38 15.11 -1.72
N PRO A 146 4.91 15.43 -0.52
CA PRO A 146 6.27 15.05 -0.15
C PRO A 146 6.56 13.55 -0.26
N PHE A 147 5.58 12.69 0.06
CA PHE A 147 5.75 11.23 -0.09
C PHE A 147 5.94 10.83 -1.55
N ARG A 148 5.07 11.29 -2.46
CA ARG A 148 5.19 11.00 -3.89
C ARG A 148 6.50 11.53 -4.48
N GLN A 149 6.85 12.78 -4.15
CA GLN A 149 8.11 13.41 -4.57
C GLN A 149 9.33 12.63 -4.06
N ALA A 150 9.29 12.15 -2.81
CA ALA A 150 10.36 11.33 -2.25
C ALA A 150 10.52 9.98 -2.98
N LEU A 151 9.42 9.36 -3.43
CA LEU A 151 9.47 8.15 -4.26
C LEU A 151 10.09 8.44 -5.63
N SER A 152 9.63 9.49 -6.32
CA SER A 152 10.16 9.90 -7.62
C SER A 152 11.63 10.30 -7.57
N ALA A 153 12.05 11.03 -6.52
CA ALA A 153 13.45 11.41 -6.31
C ALA A 153 14.39 10.20 -6.13
N ARG A 154 13.84 9.05 -5.70
CA ARG A 154 14.57 7.78 -5.59
C ARG A 154 14.56 6.97 -6.89
N GLY A 155 13.95 7.49 -7.96
CA GLY A 155 13.77 6.78 -9.22
C GLY A 155 12.82 5.59 -9.13
N LEU A 156 11.91 5.57 -8.14
CA LEU A 156 10.98 4.48 -7.94
C LEU A 156 9.71 4.68 -8.77
N ALA A 157 9.27 3.63 -9.44
CA ALA A 157 7.92 3.59 -9.96
C ALA A 157 6.92 3.41 -8.80
N TRP A 158 5.80 4.09 -8.89
CA TRP A 158 4.79 4.05 -7.84
C TRP A 158 3.36 4.15 -8.40
N ALA A 159 2.39 3.59 -7.67
CA ALA A 159 0.96 3.77 -7.89
C ALA A 159 0.24 3.88 -6.53
N VAL A 160 -0.32 5.05 -6.25
CA VAL A 160 -0.86 5.38 -4.93
C VAL A 160 -2.30 5.89 -5.00
N GLY A 161 -3.07 5.65 -3.95
CA GLY A 161 -4.42 6.20 -3.82
C GLY A 161 -4.40 7.73 -3.72
N LEU A 162 -5.45 8.37 -4.22
CA LEU A 162 -5.66 9.82 -4.11
C LEU A 162 -7.04 10.13 -3.55
N SER A 163 -7.15 11.30 -2.90
CA SER A 163 -8.45 11.90 -2.59
C SER A 163 -9.16 12.31 -3.88
N ARG A 164 -10.48 12.10 -3.97
CA ARG A 164 -11.30 12.63 -5.07
C ARG A 164 -11.20 14.15 -5.24
N ARG A 165 -10.86 14.85 -4.15
CA ARG A 165 -10.70 16.31 -4.10
C ARG A 165 -9.27 16.79 -4.39
N GLN A 166 -8.32 15.87 -4.66
CA GLN A 166 -6.97 16.25 -5.05
C GLN A 166 -7.04 17.09 -6.32
N ASN A 167 -6.49 18.30 -6.28
CA ASN A 167 -6.43 19.17 -7.44
C ASN A 167 -5.34 18.69 -8.40
N VAL A 168 -5.66 18.72 -9.69
CA VAL A 168 -4.77 18.34 -10.80
C VAL A 168 -4.94 19.34 -11.94
N TYR A 169 -3.92 19.47 -12.74
CA TYR A 169 -3.91 20.20 -14.01
C TYR A 169 -3.90 19.23 -15.18
N PRO A 170 -4.48 19.57 -16.33
CA PRO A 170 -4.31 18.76 -17.54
C PRO A 170 -2.83 18.68 -17.93
N ALA A 171 -2.44 17.64 -18.66
CA ALA A 171 -1.05 17.42 -19.06
C ALA A 171 -0.47 18.55 -19.94
N ASP A 172 -1.33 19.23 -20.69
CA ASP A 172 -0.98 20.36 -21.59
C ASP A 172 -0.93 21.72 -20.88
N VAL A 173 -0.94 21.76 -19.53
CA VAL A 173 -0.88 23.01 -18.79
C VAL A 173 0.42 23.76 -19.07
N GLY A 174 0.31 24.99 -19.54
CA GLY A 174 1.43 25.90 -19.74
C GLY A 174 1.65 26.83 -18.55
N LEU A 175 2.90 27.26 -18.38
CA LEU A 175 3.24 28.32 -17.42
C LEU A 175 3.47 29.61 -18.20
N VAL A 176 2.59 30.58 -18.02
CA VAL A 176 2.58 31.84 -18.77
C VAL A 176 2.73 33.05 -17.84
N PHE A 177 3.33 34.14 -18.33
CA PHE A 177 3.22 35.41 -17.63
C PHE A 177 1.79 35.95 -17.82
N PRO A 178 1.06 36.24 -16.71
CA PRO A 178 -0.23 36.87 -16.83
C PRO A 178 -0.09 38.24 -17.55
N GLU A 179 -1.03 38.53 -18.46
CA GLU A 179 -1.07 39.84 -19.09
C GLU A 179 -1.05 40.96 -18.05
N ALA A 180 -0.30 42.02 -18.36
CA ALA A 180 -0.17 43.17 -17.48
C ALA A 180 -1.47 43.96 -17.44
N GLY A 181 -2.24 43.78 -16.36
CA GLY A 181 -3.31 44.73 -16.01
C GLY A 181 -2.75 46.03 -15.43
N ARG A 182 -3.63 46.91 -14.91
CA ARG A 182 -3.19 48.12 -14.15
C ARG A 182 -2.41 47.66 -12.89
N GLY A 183 -1.11 48.02 -12.77
CA GLY A 183 -0.27 47.75 -11.61
C GLY A 183 1.11 47.15 -11.96
N ARG A 184 1.85 46.73 -10.92
CA ARG A 184 3.21 46.17 -11.05
C ARG A 184 3.14 44.81 -11.84
N ARG A 185 4.01 44.64 -12.83
CA ARG A 185 4.14 43.37 -13.57
C ARG A 185 4.43 42.20 -12.60
N ARG A 186 3.75 41.09 -12.79
CA ARG A 186 4.00 39.86 -12.01
C ARG A 186 5.40 39.33 -12.32
N LYS A 187 6.07 38.85 -11.29
CA LYS A 187 7.44 38.28 -11.40
C LYS A 187 7.46 36.79 -11.69
N TYR A 188 6.30 36.12 -11.59
CA TYR A 188 6.21 34.67 -11.65
C TYR A 188 5.22 34.25 -12.74
N HIS A 189 5.58 33.14 -13.43
CA HIS A 189 4.66 32.47 -14.31
C HIS A 189 3.49 31.88 -13.50
N LEU A 190 2.33 31.83 -14.12
CA LEU A 190 1.16 31.16 -13.55
C LEU A 190 0.64 30.14 -14.57
N PRO A 191 -0.05 29.07 -14.13
CA PRO A 191 -0.70 28.14 -15.04
C PRO A 191 -1.74 28.86 -15.89
N ASP A 192 -1.76 28.55 -17.17
CA ASP A 192 -2.76 29.04 -18.15
C ASP A 192 -4.11 28.32 -18.01
N ARG A 193 -4.14 27.27 -17.20
CA ARG A 193 -5.33 26.47 -16.87
C ARG A 193 -5.63 26.53 -15.37
N VAL A 194 -6.87 26.31 -15.02
CA VAL A 194 -7.30 26.20 -13.63
C VAL A 194 -7.22 24.74 -13.21
N ALA A 195 -6.64 24.46 -12.02
CA ALA A 195 -6.66 23.13 -11.47
C ALA A 195 -8.08 22.73 -11.08
N VAL A 196 -8.45 21.51 -11.41
CA VAL A 196 -9.74 20.91 -11.06
C VAL A 196 -9.52 19.68 -10.19
N SER A 197 -10.55 19.22 -9.48
CA SER A 197 -10.45 18.00 -8.70
C SER A 197 -10.24 16.76 -9.59
N ALA A 198 -9.60 15.73 -9.04
CA ALA A 198 -9.42 14.44 -9.70
C ALA A 198 -10.77 13.86 -10.19
N GLU A 199 -11.84 14.07 -9.41
CA GLU A 199 -13.19 13.66 -9.77
C GLU A 199 -13.71 14.42 -11.02
N GLN A 200 -13.51 15.72 -11.09
CA GLN A 200 -13.90 16.55 -12.24
C GLN A 200 -13.07 16.22 -13.47
N MET A 201 -11.73 16.04 -13.31
CA MET A 201 -10.82 15.71 -14.43
C MET A 201 -11.23 14.42 -15.13
N LEU A 202 -11.71 13.42 -14.40
CA LEU A 202 -12.16 12.15 -14.95
C LEU A 202 -13.67 12.11 -15.27
N GLY A 203 -14.40 13.23 -15.08
CA GLY A 203 -15.85 13.30 -15.31
C GLY A 203 -16.23 12.92 -16.73
N ASP A 204 -15.51 13.46 -17.70
CA ASP A 204 -15.76 13.32 -19.14
C ASP A 204 -14.96 12.19 -19.79
N GLU A 205 -14.13 11.48 -19.04
CA GLU A 205 -13.30 10.41 -19.57
C GLU A 205 -14.09 9.15 -19.90
N LYS A 206 -13.59 8.41 -20.89
CA LYS A 206 -14.19 7.15 -21.33
C LYS A 206 -13.91 6.01 -20.36
N TRP A 207 -14.90 5.65 -19.57
CA TRP A 207 -14.83 4.51 -18.67
C TRP A 207 -14.92 3.18 -19.41
N ARG A 208 -13.94 2.28 -19.18
CA ARG A 208 -13.87 0.97 -19.84
C ARG A 208 -13.89 -0.14 -18.80
N LYS A 209 -14.60 -1.24 -19.08
CA LYS A 209 -14.57 -2.43 -18.25
C LYS A 209 -13.22 -3.14 -18.39
N VAL A 210 -12.48 -3.27 -17.30
CA VAL A 210 -11.17 -3.92 -17.26
C VAL A 210 -11.23 -5.11 -16.31
N SER A 211 -10.71 -6.25 -16.75
CA SER A 211 -10.49 -7.42 -15.89
C SER A 211 -8.99 -7.54 -15.61
N TRP A 212 -8.60 -7.44 -14.34
CA TRP A 212 -7.19 -7.43 -13.94
C TRP A 212 -6.70 -8.78 -13.41
N ARG A 213 -7.59 -9.65 -12.90
CA ARG A 213 -7.23 -10.99 -12.49
C ARG A 213 -8.42 -11.95 -12.46
N ARG A 214 -8.13 -13.25 -12.32
CA ARG A 214 -9.12 -14.30 -12.06
C ARG A 214 -9.13 -14.60 -10.55
N GLY A 215 -10.26 -14.40 -9.89
CA GLY A 215 -10.50 -14.81 -8.51
C GLY A 215 -11.15 -16.22 -8.45
N THR A 216 -11.40 -16.71 -7.25
CA THR A 216 -12.05 -18.02 -7.00
C THR A 216 -13.47 -18.10 -7.58
N LYS A 217 -14.21 -16.99 -7.56
CA LYS A 217 -15.59 -16.89 -8.08
C LYS A 217 -15.69 -16.36 -9.52
N GLY A 218 -14.57 -16.26 -10.27
CA GLY A 218 -14.56 -15.77 -11.64
C GLY A 218 -13.62 -14.59 -11.85
N ARG A 219 -13.78 -13.88 -12.98
CA ARG A 219 -12.93 -12.71 -13.32
C ARG A 219 -13.31 -11.49 -12.49
N LEU A 220 -12.34 -10.91 -11.77
CA LEU A 220 -12.51 -9.64 -11.09
C LEU A 220 -12.39 -8.52 -12.13
N ASN A 221 -13.43 -7.70 -12.20
CA ASN A 221 -13.50 -6.59 -13.15
C ASN A 221 -14.19 -5.38 -12.53
N CYS A 222 -13.86 -4.21 -13.08
CA CYS A 222 -14.45 -2.92 -12.72
C CYS A 222 -14.37 -1.98 -13.92
N GLN A 223 -14.98 -0.81 -13.83
CA GLN A 223 -14.76 0.23 -14.83
C GLN A 223 -13.58 1.10 -14.41
N PHE A 224 -12.70 1.38 -15.35
CA PHE A 224 -11.54 2.26 -15.18
C PHE A 224 -11.51 3.31 -16.27
N ALA A 225 -11.02 4.48 -15.90
CA ALA A 225 -10.61 5.55 -16.79
C ALA A 225 -9.23 6.04 -16.38
N ALA A 226 -8.43 6.53 -17.30
CA ALA A 226 -7.12 7.10 -16.98
C ALA A 226 -6.78 8.21 -17.97
N THR A 227 -6.16 9.27 -17.48
CA THR A 227 -5.64 10.40 -18.25
C THR A 227 -4.32 10.86 -17.66
N ARG A 228 -3.54 11.62 -18.43
CA ARG A 228 -2.28 12.21 -17.97
C ARG A 228 -2.55 13.57 -17.35
N VAL A 229 -1.88 13.88 -16.24
CA VAL A 229 -2.08 15.12 -15.48
C VAL A 229 -0.80 15.55 -14.77
N HIS A 230 -0.75 16.83 -14.36
CA HIS A 230 0.16 17.29 -13.32
C HIS A 230 -0.62 17.44 -12.00
N ILE A 231 -0.13 16.86 -10.90
CA ILE A 231 -0.76 17.03 -9.60
C ILE A 231 -0.47 18.46 -9.11
N ALA A 232 -1.47 19.13 -8.52
CA ALA A 232 -1.31 20.47 -7.96
C ALA A 232 -0.65 20.35 -6.56
N ASP A 233 0.63 20.03 -6.53
CA ASP A 233 1.46 19.84 -5.32
C ASP A 233 2.79 20.62 -5.36
N GLY A 234 2.99 21.48 -6.35
CA GLY A 234 4.05 22.47 -6.39
C GLY A 234 3.86 23.57 -5.32
N HIS A 235 4.76 24.53 -5.30
CA HIS A 235 4.66 25.64 -4.36
C HIS A 235 3.37 26.46 -4.56
N ARG A 236 2.89 27.09 -3.48
CA ARG A 236 1.62 27.83 -3.52
C ARG A 236 1.82 29.27 -4.02
N HIS A 237 0.99 29.68 -4.96
CA HIS A 237 0.93 31.04 -5.48
C HIS A 237 -0.49 31.62 -5.41
N ARG A 238 -0.56 32.97 -5.34
CA ARG A 238 -1.81 33.68 -5.53
C ARG A 238 -2.09 33.79 -7.03
N MET A 239 -3.17 33.18 -7.46
CA MET A 239 -3.65 33.19 -8.86
C MET A 239 -4.20 34.56 -9.28
N ALA A 240 -4.54 34.71 -10.57
CA ALA A 240 -5.08 35.96 -11.11
C ALA A 240 -6.41 36.39 -10.45
N ASP A 241 -7.24 35.43 -10.07
CA ASP A 241 -8.52 35.60 -9.38
C ASP A 241 -8.40 35.84 -7.86
N GLY A 242 -7.16 35.99 -7.35
CA GLY A 242 -6.88 36.23 -5.93
C GLY A 242 -6.84 34.99 -5.06
N ARG A 243 -7.26 33.82 -5.55
CA ARG A 243 -7.18 32.55 -4.81
C ARG A 243 -5.73 32.06 -4.67
N VAL A 244 -5.42 31.39 -3.57
CA VAL A 244 -4.12 30.72 -3.37
C VAL A 244 -4.25 29.27 -3.83
N GLN A 245 -3.45 28.88 -4.81
CA GLN A 245 -3.47 27.54 -5.36
C GLN A 245 -2.04 26.98 -5.48
N ALA A 246 -1.88 25.66 -5.35
CA ALA A 246 -0.62 25.00 -5.64
C ALA A 246 -0.37 24.98 -7.14
N MET A 247 0.88 25.21 -7.52
CA MET A 247 1.33 25.10 -8.91
C MET A 247 1.30 23.64 -9.38
N PRO A 248 1.31 23.39 -10.71
CA PRO A 248 1.54 22.05 -11.23
C PRO A 248 2.85 21.49 -10.65
N GLY A 249 2.86 20.23 -10.27
CA GLY A 249 4.08 19.49 -9.98
C GLY A 249 4.89 19.28 -11.26
N ASP A 250 6.19 19.09 -11.10
CA ASP A 250 7.12 18.96 -12.24
C ASP A 250 6.89 17.66 -13.04
N GLU A 251 6.39 16.62 -12.38
CA GLU A 251 6.18 15.29 -12.98
C GLU A 251 4.77 15.17 -13.57
N GLU A 252 4.72 14.74 -14.85
CA GLU A 252 3.48 14.31 -15.47
C GLU A 252 3.18 12.86 -15.10
N VAL A 253 2.00 12.61 -14.53
CA VAL A 253 1.61 11.30 -13.98
C VAL A 253 0.27 10.83 -14.55
N TRP A 254 -0.03 9.54 -14.40
CA TRP A 254 -1.36 9.02 -14.63
C TRP A 254 -2.30 9.40 -13.48
N LEU A 255 -3.44 9.95 -13.79
CA LEU A 255 -4.63 9.99 -12.95
C LEU A 255 -5.53 8.83 -13.36
N ILE A 256 -5.85 7.93 -12.42
CA ILE A 256 -6.61 6.71 -12.68
C ILE A 256 -7.88 6.74 -11.82
N GLY A 257 -9.03 6.48 -12.44
CA GLY A 257 -10.30 6.30 -11.75
C GLY A 257 -10.77 4.85 -11.79
N GLU A 258 -11.30 4.36 -10.68
CA GLU A 258 -12.02 3.10 -10.55
C GLU A 258 -13.49 3.40 -10.23
N ARG A 259 -14.43 2.82 -10.96
CA ARG A 259 -15.86 2.87 -10.66
C ARG A 259 -16.38 1.46 -10.46
N ARG A 260 -16.83 1.18 -9.24
CA ARG A 260 -17.36 -0.11 -8.83
C ARG A 260 -18.82 -0.26 -9.22
N ALA A 261 -19.32 -1.50 -9.26
CA ALA A 261 -20.74 -1.80 -9.51
C ALA A 261 -21.68 -1.16 -8.47
N THR A 262 -21.20 -0.89 -7.27
CA THR A 262 -21.92 -0.18 -6.20
C THR A 262 -22.07 1.33 -6.45
N GLY A 263 -21.42 1.88 -7.48
CA GLY A 263 -21.33 3.32 -7.72
C GLY A 263 -20.16 4.00 -6.99
N GLU A 264 -19.49 3.32 -6.07
CA GLU A 264 -18.28 3.83 -5.39
C GLU A 264 -17.18 4.15 -6.41
N ARG A 265 -16.56 5.33 -6.27
CA ARG A 265 -15.42 5.76 -7.09
C ARG A 265 -14.18 5.88 -6.23
N LYS A 266 -13.06 5.39 -6.74
CA LYS A 266 -11.72 5.55 -6.15
C LYS A 266 -10.79 6.19 -7.17
N TYR A 267 -9.82 6.94 -6.68
CA TYR A 267 -8.87 7.67 -7.51
C TYR A 267 -7.45 7.30 -7.09
N TYR A 268 -6.55 7.28 -8.07
CA TYR A 268 -5.16 6.92 -7.88
C TYR A 268 -4.29 7.80 -8.77
N ALA A 269 -3.02 7.96 -8.40
CA ALA A 269 -1.99 8.50 -9.27
C ALA A 269 -0.86 7.48 -9.44
N SER A 270 -0.14 7.58 -10.57
CA SER A 270 0.99 6.70 -10.86
C SER A 270 1.96 7.37 -11.82
N ASN A 271 3.27 7.21 -11.56
CA ASN A 271 4.34 7.62 -12.46
C ASN A 271 4.79 6.50 -13.42
N LEU A 272 4.02 5.44 -13.56
CA LEU A 272 4.30 4.41 -14.57
C LEU A 272 4.44 5.04 -15.97
N PRO A 273 5.23 4.43 -16.88
CA PRO A 273 5.50 4.94 -18.22
C PRO A 273 4.25 5.41 -18.98
N ALA A 274 4.38 6.42 -19.81
CA ALA A 274 3.27 7.03 -20.54
C ALA A 274 2.56 6.07 -21.50
N ASP A 275 3.24 5.03 -21.98
CA ASP A 275 2.71 3.97 -22.84
C ASP A 275 2.03 2.83 -22.08
N THR A 276 1.96 2.91 -20.71
CA THR A 276 1.31 1.90 -19.89
C THR A 276 -0.17 1.81 -20.22
N ASN A 277 -0.62 0.63 -20.64
CA ASN A 277 -2.02 0.43 -20.98
C ASN A 277 -2.94 0.38 -19.74
N LEU A 278 -4.22 0.68 -19.93
CA LEU A 278 -5.22 0.77 -18.87
C LEU A 278 -5.33 -0.52 -18.01
N LYS A 279 -5.09 -1.69 -18.61
CA LYS A 279 -5.13 -2.98 -17.89
C LYS A 279 -3.96 -3.11 -16.91
N ALA A 280 -2.77 -2.69 -17.30
CA ALA A 280 -1.58 -2.69 -16.46
C ALA A 280 -1.74 -1.67 -15.31
N LEU A 281 -2.25 -0.46 -15.59
CA LEU A 281 -2.58 0.53 -14.57
C LEU A 281 -3.60 -0.02 -13.55
N ALA A 282 -4.68 -0.63 -14.03
CA ALA A 282 -5.69 -1.25 -13.18
C ALA A 282 -5.10 -2.40 -12.34
N ALA A 283 -4.24 -3.24 -12.93
CA ALA A 283 -3.58 -4.34 -12.22
C ALA A 283 -2.68 -3.80 -11.09
N ALA A 284 -1.88 -2.76 -11.35
CA ALA A 284 -1.00 -2.14 -10.35
C ALA A 284 -1.79 -1.61 -9.15
N VAL A 285 -2.80 -0.73 -9.37
CA VAL A 285 -3.58 -0.15 -8.26
C VAL A 285 -4.40 -1.19 -7.50
N LYS A 286 -4.76 -2.31 -8.15
CA LYS A 286 -5.50 -3.40 -7.50
C LYS A 286 -4.61 -4.41 -6.78
N ALA A 287 -3.30 -4.45 -7.05
CA ALA A 287 -2.37 -5.36 -6.40
C ALA A 287 -2.22 -5.08 -4.89
N ARG A 288 -2.51 -3.86 -4.43
CA ARG A 288 -2.42 -3.47 -3.01
C ARG A 288 -3.27 -4.36 -2.07
N TRP A 289 -4.36 -4.94 -2.54
CA TRP A 289 -5.27 -5.76 -1.70
C TRP A 289 -4.57 -6.90 -0.93
N VAL A 290 -3.43 -7.37 -1.42
CA VAL A 290 -2.70 -8.49 -0.80
C VAL A 290 -2.18 -8.17 0.61
N CYS A 291 -1.91 -6.88 0.92
CA CYS A 291 -1.49 -6.47 2.25
C CYS A 291 -2.63 -6.58 3.27
N GLU A 292 -3.88 -6.34 2.87
CA GLU A 292 -5.06 -6.50 3.74
C GLU A 292 -5.20 -7.97 4.17
N GLN A 293 -4.99 -8.92 3.25
CA GLN A 293 -4.95 -10.34 3.57
C GLN A 293 -3.77 -10.69 4.49
N ALA A 294 -2.58 -10.12 4.23
CA ALA A 294 -1.42 -10.33 5.10
C ALA A 294 -1.70 -9.83 6.52
N HIS A 295 -2.26 -8.63 6.68
CA HIS A 295 -2.61 -8.08 7.99
C HIS A 295 -3.63 -8.95 8.74
N GLN A 296 -4.64 -9.46 8.04
CA GLN A 296 -5.61 -10.36 8.63
C GLN A 296 -4.94 -11.64 9.16
N GLN A 297 -4.12 -12.29 8.33
CA GLN A 297 -3.43 -13.53 8.72
C GLN A 297 -2.41 -13.31 9.85
N LEU A 298 -1.66 -12.20 9.81
CA LEU A 298 -0.72 -11.83 10.89
C LEU A 298 -1.44 -11.68 12.24
N LYS A 299 -2.65 -11.14 12.27
CA LYS A 299 -3.45 -10.97 13.50
C LYS A 299 -4.16 -12.26 13.88
N GLU A 300 -5.00 -12.80 13.00
CA GLU A 300 -5.91 -13.91 13.34
C GLU A 300 -5.21 -15.25 13.45
N GLU A 301 -4.19 -15.52 12.61
CA GLU A 301 -3.50 -16.81 12.58
C GLU A 301 -2.21 -16.81 13.42
N LEU A 302 -1.50 -15.67 13.50
CA LEU A 302 -0.17 -15.57 14.11
C LEU A 302 -0.12 -14.66 15.34
N GLY A 303 -1.24 -14.06 15.75
CA GLY A 303 -1.38 -13.34 17.00
C GLY A 303 -0.58 -12.03 17.09
N LEU A 304 -0.41 -11.31 15.97
CA LEU A 304 0.25 -10.00 15.97
C LEU A 304 -0.37 -9.01 16.97
N ASP A 305 -1.68 -9.07 17.18
CA ASP A 305 -2.44 -8.22 18.10
C ASP A 305 -2.49 -8.75 19.56
N HIS A 306 -1.96 -9.95 19.81
CA HIS A 306 -1.91 -10.57 21.15
C HIS A 306 -0.75 -10.06 22.02
N PHE A 307 0.08 -9.14 21.55
CA PHE A 307 1.16 -8.59 22.37
C PHE A 307 0.61 -7.71 23.49
N GLU A 308 0.76 -8.18 24.74
CA GLU A 308 0.33 -7.47 25.95
C GLU A 308 1.45 -6.66 26.62
N GLY A 309 2.67 -6.72 26.09
CA GLY A 309 3.82 -5.97 26.57
C GLY A 309 3.66 -4.46 26.36
N ARG A 310 4.53 -3.68 27.05
CA ARG A 310 4.47 -2.21 27.03
C ARG A 310 5.65 -1.57 26.33
N SER A 311 6.79 -2.28 26.22
CA SER A 311 8.05 -1.71 25.72
C SER A 311 8.11 -1.64 24.19
N TRP A 312 8.88 -0.67 23.70
CA TRP A 312 9.21 -0.51 22.30
C TRP A 312 9.86 -1.77 21.70
N THR A 313 10.93 -2.25 22.36
CA THR A 313 11.68 -3.42 21.91
C THR A 313 10.79 -4.66 21.87
N GLY A 314 9.97 -4.88 22.91
CA GLY A 314 9.08 -6.04 22.97
C GLY A 314 8.07 -6.06 21.83
N LEU A 315 7.46 -4.90 21.51
CA LEU A 315 6.53 -4.80 20.38
C LEU A 315 7.19 -5.13 19.04
N HIS A 316 8.35 -4.52 18.76
CA HIS A 316 9.04 -4.73 17.47
C HIS A 316 9.59 -6.16 17.33
N ARG A 317 10.08 -6.76 18.42
CA ARG A 317 10.50 -8.16 18.41
C ARG A 317 9.34 -9.13 18.22
N HIS A 318 8.19 -8.86 18.86
CA HIS A 318 6.97 -9.63 18.63
C HIS A 318 6.51 -9.53 17.17
N ALA A 319 6.48 -8.33 16.62
CA ALA A 319 6.15 -8.11 15.22
C ALA A 319 7.13 -8.83 14.28
N LEU A 320 8.45 -8.78 14.56
CA LEU A 320 9.47 -9.47 13.78
C LEU A 320 9.25 -10.99 13.78
N MET A 321 9.03 -11.61 14.97
CA MET A 321 8.77 -13.04 15.06
C MET A 321 7.51 -13.44 14.29
N THR A 322 6.46 -12.60 14.35
CA THR A 322 5.22 -12.83 13.61
C THR A 322 5.46 -12.76 12.09
N MET A 323 6.26 -11.78 11.62
CA MET A 323 6.63 -11.67 10.21
C MET A 323 7.47 -12.85 9.73
N ILE A 324 8.43 -13.34 10.54
CA ILE A 324 9.24 -14.51 10.21
C ILE A 324 8.36 -15.78 10.10
N ALA A 325 7.46 -15.98 11.05
CA ALA A 325 6.50 -17.09 11.00
C ALA A 325 5.62 -17.00 9.75
N TYR A 326 5.19 -15.79 9.39
CA TYR A 326 4.41 -15.56 8.18
C TYR A 326 5.20 -15.88 6.90
N ALA A 327 6.46 -15.43 6.81
CA ALA A 327 7.35 -15.74 5.68
C ALA A 327 7.56 -17.26 5.53
N PHE A 328 7.74 -17.97 6.64
CA PHE A 328 7.82 -19.44 6.65
C PHE A 328 6.55 -20.09 6.08
N LEU A 329 5.36 -19.64 6.50
CA LEU A 329 4.10 -20.16 5.96
C LEU A 329 3.96 -19.90 4.46
N GLN A 330 4.37 -18.72 3.98
CA GLN A 330 4.35 -18.41 2.55
C GLN A 330 5.35 -19.27 1.76
N SER A 331 6.54 -19.53 2.31
CA SER A 331 7.51 -20.46 1.73
C SER A 331 6.90 -21.85 1.53
N ARG A 332 6.23 -22.38 2.55
CA ARG A 332 5.56 -23.71 2.48
C ARG A 332 4.44 -23.74 1.44
N ARG A 333 3.61 -22.69 1.38
CA ARG A 333 2.54 -22.55 0.37
C ARG A 333 3.10 -22.56 -1.06
N LEU A 334 4.19 -21.80 -1.29
CA LEU A 334 4.85 -21.76 -2.60
C LEU A 334 5.45 -23.10 -2.99
N GLU A 335 6.05 -23.83 -2.05
CA GLU A 335 6.58 -25.18 -2.31
C GLU A 335 5.48 -26.19 -2.71
N ILE A 336 4.35 -26.17 -1.99
CA ILE A 336 3.19 -27.02 -2.30
C ILE A 336 2.69 -26.71 -3.72
N ALA A 337 2.46 -25.42 -4.03
CA ALA A 337 1.99 -25.00 -5.34
C ALA A 337 2.96 -25.35 -6.48
N ARG A 338 4.27 -25.38 -6.22
CA ARG A 338 5.29 -25.83 -7.18
C ARG A 338 5.22 -27.35 -7.41
N ARG A 339 4.99 -28.15 -6.35
CA ARG A 339 4.85 -29.61 -6.44
C ARG A 339 3.61 -30.00 -7.22
N GLU A 340 2.47 -29.37 -6.95
CA GLU A 340 1.21 -29.63 -7.67
C GLU A 340 1.31 -29.32 -9.17
N LYS A 341 2.05 -28.26 -9.56
CA LYS A 341 2.29 -27.94 -10.97
C LYS A 341 3.21 -28.94 -11.67
N LYS A 342 4.10 -29.62 -10.94
CA LYS A 342 5.03 -30.61 -11.48
C LYS A 342 4.41 -32.00 -11.55
N SER A 343 3.35 -32.30 -10.80
CA SER A 343 2.63 -33.55 -10.85
C SER A 343 1.79 -33.58 -12.12
N PRO A 344 1.97 -34.60 -13.05
CA PRO A 344 1.11 -34.68 -14.21
C PRO A 344 -0.32 -34.92 -13.73
N ARG A 345 -1.28 -34.11 -14.26
CA ARG A 345 -2.70 -34.36 -14.06
C ARG A 345 -2.99 -35.76 -14.60
N THR A 346 -3.12 -36.75 -13.72
CA THR A 346 -3.79 -37.99 -14.04
C THR A 346 -5.22 -37.66 -14.41
N THR A 347 -5.52 -37.65 -15.69
CA THR A 347 -6.89 -37.62 -16.20
C THR A 347 -7.60 -38.82 -15.59
N PRO A 348 -8.74 -38.65 -14.91
CA PRO A 348 -9.51 -39.82 -14.47
C PRO A 348 -9.83 -40.62 -15.71
N ALA A 349 -9.46 -41.88 -15.70
CA ALA A 349 -9.84 -42.84 -16.75
C ALA A 349 -11.38 -42.78 -16.85
N THR A 350 -11.88 -42.39 -18.00
CA THR A 350 -13.30 -42.50 -18.35
C THR A 350 -13.66 -43.95 -18.34
N ASN A 351 -14.24 -44.46 -17.25
CA ASN A 351 -14.86 -45.79 -17.24
C ASN A 351 -16.07 -45.75 -18.19
N HIS A 352 -15.85 -46.17 -19.44
CA HIS A 352 -16.92 -46.64 -20.30
C HIS A 352 -17.44 -47.96 -19.72
N ALA A 353 -18.36 -47.90 -18.76
CA ALA A 353 -19.22 -49.04 -18.44
C ALA A 353 -20.21 -49.15 -19.56
N SER A 354 -19.97 -50.18 -20.40
CA SER A 354 -20.91 -50.69 -21.38
C SER A 354 -22.26 -51.02 -20.73
N ARG A 355 -23.28 -50.22 -21.03
CA ARG A 355 -24.67 -50.56 -20.76
C ARG A 355 -25.06 -51.67 -21.74
N GLN A 356 -25.06 -52.94 -21.27
CA GLN A 356 -25.85 -54.00 -21.88
C GLN A 356 -27.32 -53.73 -21.61
N ALA A 357 -28.07 -53.58 -22.66
CA ALA A 357 -29.51 -53.54 -22.69
C ALA A 357 -30.09 -54.90 -22.29
N SER A 358 -30.80 -54.93 -21.17
CA SER A 358 -31.73 -56.05 -20.87
C SER A 358 -33.15 -55.59 -21.11
N HIS A 359 -33.77 -56.24 -22.07
CA HIS A 359 -35.20 -56.15 -22.43
C HIS A 359 -36.09 -56.63 -21.27
N PRO A 360 -37.21 -56.00 -20.95
CA PRO A 360 -38.20 -56.62 -20.11
C PRO A 360 -39.23 -57.36 -20.95
N GLN A 361 -39.30 -58.67 -20.77
CA GLN A 361 -40.43 -59.47 -21.19
C GLN A 361 -41.67 -59.09 -20.38
N ARG A 362 -42.78 -58.83 -21.09
CA ARG A 362 -44.15 -58.78 -20.58
C ARG A 362 -44.59 -60.23 -20.26
N LEU A 363 -45.18 -60.46 -19.12
CA LEU A 363 -46.22 -61.49 -18.90
C LEU A 363 -47.19 -61.02 -17.82
N ARG A 364 -48.44 -60.91 -18.31
CA ARG A 364 -49.78 -60.97 -17.65
C ARG A 364 -50.06 -60.16 -16.43
#